data_35bc21ea10eba0ce55292ef7b104ca5b
#
_entry.id   35bc21ea10eba0ce55292ef7b104ca5b
#
_cell.length_a   1.000
_cell.length_b   1.000
_cell.length_c   1.000
_cell.angle_alpha   90.00
_cell.angle_beta   90.00
_cell.angle_gamma   90.00
#
_symmetry.space_group_name_H-M   'P 1'
#
loop_
_entity.id
_entity.type
_entity.pdbx_description
1 polymer ?
#
loop_
_entity_poly.entity_id
_entity_poly.type
_entity_poly.pdbx_seq_one_letter_code
_entity_poly.pdbx_strand_id
1 'polypeptide(L)'
;MKPTKNIKERQLYRKGSELSDDAKGMIVKMLTVQLQSEYADAPDRSGSICPTVEDKTWLDFQIAQEKAHGLGVAKVLEEMGVDPAPLIKQAESSVMEGDRKLDYFKIQMKDWVERSMTRVLAERTGGIQSIGGLGSSFIPLAVWNAKNYVDEALGHTKMGVSYAKRLVEEGSSQACQEAVEKFYPSCLDIFGGVGTPNEKRYLDLGIKTLTNNQSRALWVESLERDLKALSLKIPVARWKGIRSDYPAEEVNAFDMFLEVEDLPADRHRLAIRLLSGWLAAKYARQNEMAVFVAPTPKLKHEVALQMSADRAAGLAIAKMLRKLKVDPNPLADEAERTLTGSKNKVEFLKQKLPGTWAGIAVQQLVAARLTQAATLATFGSSVIPLAVWSGVHYDEQERLAETWLSRIKNIAPWEIQSLGQEALDQCFPYALDAFGANDSSNENAYFEAGLKTASNKTVREMFIKMIVEDLQRIGLKIPSLTQGVRKTYTNG
;
A
#
# COMPACT_ATOMS: atom_id res chain seq x y z
N MET A 1 20.04 -9.69 7.26
CA MET A 1 20.48 -9.74 5.84
C MET A 1 20.92 -8.33 5.47
N LYS A 2 22.17 -8.14 4.99
CA LYS A 2 22.53 -6.83 4.41
C LYS A 2 21.52 -6.58 3.30
N PRO A 3 20.95 -5.36 3.14
CA PRO A 3 20.04 -5.08 2.06
C PRO A 3 20.66 -5.56 0.76
N THR A 4 19.88 -6.29 -0.04
CA THR A 4 20.32 -6.75 -1.36
C THR A 4 20.90 -5.56 -2.10
N LYS A 5 22.08 -5.71 -2.64
CA LYS A 5 23.01 -4.69 -3.12
C LYS A 5 22.45 -3.60 -4.06
N ASN A 6 21.18 -3.66 -4.51
CA ASN A 6 20.64 -2.80 -5.56
C ASN A 6 19.19 -2.31 -5.34
N ILE A 7 18.73 -2.14 -4.10
CA ILE A 7 17.41 -1.52 -3.86
C ILE A 7 17.34 -0.10 -4.44
N LYS A 8 18.45 0.63 -4.44
CA LYS A 8 18.53 2.01 -4.95
C LYS A 8 18.25 2.17 -6.44
N GLU A 9 18.49 1.15 -7.24
CA GLU A 9 18.36 1.18 -8.70
C GLU A 9 17.18 0.36 -9.22
N ARG A 10 16.21 0.09 -8.35
CA ARG A 10 15.05 -0.70 -8.71
C ARG A 10 14.23 0.01 -9.78
N GLN A 11 14.04 -0.66 -10.92
CA GLN A 11 13.17 -0.18 -11.97
C GLN A 11 11.70 -0.33 -11.53
N LEU A 12 10.92 0.72 -11.70
CA LEU A 12 9.49 0.76 -11.42
C LEU A 12 8.70 0.87 -12.72
N TYR A 13 7.61 0.10 -12.82
CA TYR A 13 6.78 0.01 -14.00
C TYR A 13 5.35 0.45 -13.66
N ARG A 14 4.81 1.39 -14.42
CA ARG A 14 3.43 1.87 -14.28
C ARG A 14 2.44 1.13 -15.18
N LYS A 15 2.90 0.69 -16.35
CA LYS A 15 2.07 0.09 -17.40
C LYS A 15 2.55 -1.31 -17.72
N GLY A 16 1.62 -2.21 -18.02
CA GLY A 16 1.96 -3.58 -18.44
C GLY A 16 2.84 -3.64 -19.69
N SER A 17 2.75 -2.64 -20.58
CA SER A 17 3.62 -2.52 -21.77
C SER A 17 5.11 -2.32 -21.45
N GLU A 18 5.43 -1.92 -20.23
CA GLU A 18 6.81 -1.71 -19.77
C GLU A 18 7.45 -2.99 -19.20
N LEU A 19 6.61 -4.01 -18.90
CA LEU A 19 7.06 -5.29 -18.36
C LEU A 19 7.61 -6.20 -19.47
N SER A 20 8.61 -7.02 -19.13
CA SER A 20 8.99 -8.15 -19.98
C SER A 20 7.89 -9.20 -20.04
N ASP A 21 7.85 -10.01 -21.09
CA ASP A 21 6.87 -11.11 -21.24
C ASP A 21 6.99 -12.11 -20.08
N ASP A 22 8.20 -12.32 -19.59
CA ASP A 22 8.47 -13.14 -18.42
C ASP A 22 7.81 -12.60 -17.15
N ALA A 23 7.99 -11.30 -16.86
CA ALA A 23 7.36 -10.66 -15.71
C ALA A 23 5.83 -10.70 -15.82
N LYS A 24 5.28 -10.42 -17.02
CA LYS A 24 3.83 -10.55 -17.27
C LYS A 24 3.33 -11.96 -16.98
N GLY A 25 3.99 -12.99 -17.53
CA GLY A 25 3.60 -14.39 -17.34
C GLY A 25 3.61 -14.79 -15.87
N MET A 26 4.61 -14.35 -15.10
CA MET A 26 4.69 -14.63 -13.67
C MET A 26 3.62 -13.89 -12.86
N ILE A 27 3.32 -12.63 -13.18
CA ILE A 27 2.24 -11.87 -12.51
C ILE A 27 0.89 -12.50 -12.83
N VAL A 28 0.60 -12.81 -14.09
CA VAL A 28 -0.66 -13.50 -14.48
C VAL A 28 -0.83 -14.81 -13.72
N LYS A 29 0.22 -15.63 -13.63
CA LYS A 29 0.20 -16.88 -12.86
C LYS A 29 -0.16 -16.66 -11.39
N MET A 30 0.43 -15.64 -10.76
CA MET A 30 0.17 -15.30 -9.36
C MET A 30 -1.28 -14.81 -9.18
N LEU A 31 -1.72 -13.88 -10.03
CA LEU A 31 -3.06 -13.31 -9.95
C LEU A 31 -4.17 -14.33 -10.28
N THR A 32 -3.90 -15.32 -11.14
CA THR A 32 -4.85 -16.42 -11.37
C THR A 32 -5.09 -17.25 -10.11
N VAL A 33 -4.04 -17.50 -9.32
CA VAL A 33 -4.20 -18.19 -8.02
C VAL A 33 -4.95 -17.29 -7.03
N GLN A 34 -4.67 -16.00 -7.03
CA GLN A 34 -5.38 -15.03 -6.18
C GLN A 34 -6.87 -14.96 -6.53
N LEU A 35 -7.23 -14.91 -7.81
CA LEU A 35 -8.64 -14.98 -8.23
C LEU A 35 -9.35 -16.20 -7.68
N GLN A 36 -8.71 -17.38 -7.71
CA GLN A 36 -9.28 -18.59 -7.13
C GLN A 36 -9.50 -18.47 -5.62
N SER A 37 -8.64 -17.72 -4.92
CA SER A 37 -8.81 -17.43 -3.50
C SER A 37 -10.03 -16.52 -3.26
N GLU A 38 -10.13 -15.42 -3.99
CA GLU A 38 -11.19 -14.42 -3.85
C GLU A 38 -12.60 -14.97 -4.16
N TYR A 39 -12.67 -15.93 -5.07
CA TYR A 39 -13.92 -16.60 -5.44
C TYR A 39 -14.14 -17.95 -4.70
N ALA A 40 -13.28 -18.30 -3.73
CA ALA A 40 -13.35 -19.56 -3.00
C ALA A 40 -14.53 -19.66 -2.02
N ASP A 41 -14.97 -18.56 -1.46
CA ASP A 41 -16.08 -18.51 -0.52
C ASP A 41 -17.42 -18.55 -1.27
N ALA A 42 -17.91 -19.77 -1.48
CA ALA A 42 -19.29 -19.94 -1.96
C ALA A 42 -20.27 -19.49 -0.89
N PRO A 43 -21.24 -18.60 -1.21
CA PRO A 43 -22.16 -18.00 -0.22
C PRO A 43 -22.94 -18.99 0.62
N ASP A 44 -23.16 -20.20 0.11
CA ASP A 44 -24.13 -21.17 0.62
C ASP A 44 -23.64 -22.04 1.77
N ARG A 45 -22.34 -22.24 1.93
CA ARG A 45 -21.82 -23.23 2.90
C ARG A 45 -21.57 -22.66 4.31
N SER A 46 -21.35 -21.37 4.42
CA SER A 46 -20.98 -20.74 5.68
C SER A 46 -22.17 -20.08 6.39
N GLY A 47 -23.22 -19.71 5.66
CA GLY A 47 -24.42 -19.10 6.25
C GLY A 47 -25.21 -20.02 7.17
N SER A 48 -25.13 -21.36 6.93
CA SER A 48 -25.86 -22.36 7.74
C SER A 48 -25.25 -22.61 9.12
N ILE A 49 -23.99 -22.22 9.35
CA ILE A 49 -23.29 -22.43 10.63
C ILE A 49 -23.20 -21.15 11.47
N CYS A 50 -23.72 -20.01 11.00
CA CYS A 50 -23.73 -18.76 11.76
C CYS A 50 -24.72 -18.86 12.92
N PRO A 51 -24.28 -18.59 14.18
CA PRO A 51 -25.13 -18.73 15.33
C PRO A 51 -26.17 -17.61 15.44
N THR A 52 -25.91 -16.43 14.88
CA THR A 52 -26.80 -15.27 14.96
C THR A 52 -26.97 -14.60 13.60
N VAL A 53 -28.01 -13.77 13.46
CA VAL A 53 -28.25 -12.93 12.28
C VAL A 53 -27.13 -11.90 12.10
N GLU A 54 -26.59 -11.39 13.19
CA GLU A 54 -25.47 -10.44 13.16
C GLU A 54 -24.20 -11.10 12.60
N ASP A 55 -23.85 -12.30 13.07
CA ASP A 55 -22.71 -13.06 12.56
C ASP A 55 -22.87 -13.36 11.06
N LYS A 56 -24.09 -13.68 10.61
CA LYS A 56 -24.38 -13.88 9.19
C LYS A 56 -24.21 -12.60 8.38
N THR A 57 -24.70 -11.46 8.88
CA THR A 57 -24.57 -10.17 8.22
C THR A 57 -23.10 -9.81 8.01
N TRP A 58 -22.28 -10.02 9.02
CA TRP A 58 -20.82 -9.81 8.92
C TRP A 58 -20.15 -10.74 7.93
N LEU A 59 -20.57 -12.00 7.89
CA LEU A 59 -20.07 -12.95 6.92
C LEU A 59 -20.43 -12.54 5.47
N ASP A 60 -21.69 -12.14 5.25
CA ASP A 60 -22.16 -11.67 3.94
C ASP A 60 -21.38 -10.41 3.49
N PHE A 61 -21.07 -9.50 4.44
CA PHE A 61 -20.25 -8.32 4.16
C PHE A 61 -18.83 -8.71 3.75
N GLN A 62 -18.20 -9.66 4.44
CA GLN A 62 -16.87 -10.13 4.07
C GLN A 62 -16.85 -10.80 2.70
N ILE A 63 -17.83 -11.67 2.39
CA ILE A 63 -17.96 -12.29 1.06
C ILE A 63 -18.06 -11.22 -0.04
N ALA A 64 -18.77 -10.10 0.23
CA ALA A 64 -18.84 -8.99 -0.69
C ALA A 64 -17.47 -8.29 -0.86
N GLN A 65 -16.66 -8.17 0.20
CA GLN A 65 -15.31 -7.63 0.13
C GLN A 65 -14.37 -8.55 -0.65
N GLU A 66 -14.43 -9.88 -0.46
CA GLU A 66 -13.63 -10.84 -1.27
C GLU A 66 -13.91 -10.67 -2.78
N LYS A 67 -15.16 -10.52 -3.17
CA LYS A 67 -15.51 -10.21 -4.56
C LYS A 67 -14.94 -8.87 -5.04
N ALA A 68 -14.89 -7.85 -4.17
CA ALA A 68 -14.26 -6.58 -4.50
C ALA A 68 -12.73 -6.72 -4.66
N HIS A 69 -12.08 -7.58 -3.87
CA HIS A 69 -10.67 -7.93 -4.05
C HIS A 69 -10.44 -8.60 -5.41
N GLY A 70 -11.29 -9.54 -5.80
CA GLY A 70 -11.26 -10.17 -7.12
C GLY A 70 -11.39 -9.17 -8.28
N LEU A 71 -12.27 -8.16 -8.15
CA LEU A 71 -12.36 -7.05 -9.10
C LEU A 71 -11.09 -6.20 -9.12
N GLY A 72 -10.44 -6.01 -7.97
CA GLY A 72 -9.13 -5.35 -7.90
C GLY A 72 -8.04 -6.11 -8.64
N VAL A 73 -8.01 -7.44 -8.51
CA VAL A 73 -7.12 -8.33 -9.30
C VAL A 73 -7.39 -8.19 -10.80
N ALA A 74 -8.67 -8.21 -11.20
CA ALA A 74 -9.08 -8.03 -12.59
C ALA A 74 -8.55 -6.71 -13.16
N LYS A 75 -8.64 -5.61 -12.41
CA LYS A 75 -8.08 -4.31 -12.81
C LYS A 75 -6.57 -4.37 -13.03
N VAL A 76 -5.81 -5.05 -12.17
CA VAL A 76 -4.35 -5.20 -12.36
C VAL A 76 -4.05 -5.98 -13.64
N LEU A 77 -4.84 -7.01 -13.98
CA LEU A 77 -4.71 -7.75 -15.24
C LEU A 77 -5.01 -6.87 -16.45
N GLU A 78 -6.06 -6.06 -16.40
CA GLU A 78 -6.41 -5.08 -17.45
C GLU A 78 -5.27 -4.05 -17.67
N GLU A 79 -4.67 -3.54 -16.62
CA GLU A 79 -3.49 -2.65 -16.67
C GLU A 79 -2.28 -3.31 -17.38
N MET A 80 -2.23 -4.64 -17.35
CA MET A 80 -1.23 -5.44 -18.08
C MET A 80 -1.63 -5.73 -19.53
N GLY A 81 -2.84 -5.36 -19.95
CA GLY A 81 -3.41 -5.70 -21.24
C GLY A 81 -3.91 -7.15 -21.35
N VAL A 82 -4.25 -7.78 -20.23
CA VAL A 82 -4.79 -9.13 -20.13
C VAL A 82 -6.28 -9.06 -19.85
N ASP A 83 -7.11 -9.73 -20.65
CA ASP A 83 -8.55 -9.86 -20.39
C ASP A 83 -8.77 -10.75 -19.15
N PRO A 84 -9.35 -10.22 -18.06
CA PRO A 84 -9.59 -11.00 -16.85
C PRO A 84 -10.78 -11.95 -16.94
N ALA A 85 -11.72 -11.74 -17.88
CA ALA A 85 -12.99 -12.48 -17.92
C ALA A 85 -12.83 -14.01 -18.03
N PRO A 86 -11.93 -14.55 -18.88
CA PRO A 86 -11.69 -16.01 -18.92
C PRO A 86 -11.11 -16.54 -17.59
N LEU A 87 -10.26 -15.77 -16.92
CA LEU A 87 -9.61 -16.18 -15.66
C LEU A 87 -10.61 -16.17 -14.50
N ILE A 88 -11.49 -15.18 -14.44
CA ILE A 88 -12.58 -15.11 -13.47
C ILE A 88 -13.52 -16.31 -13.65
N LYS A 89 -13.96 -16.59 -14.88
CA LYS A 89 -14.80 -17.74 -15.18
C LYS A 89 -14.14 -19.05 -14.78
N GLN A 90 -12.84 -19.20 -15.04
CA GLN A 90 -12.07 -20.36 -14.60
C GLN A 90 -12.00 -20.46 -13.08
N ALA A 91 -11.81 -19.33 -12.37
CA ALA A 91 -11.80 -19.29 -10.90
C ALA A 91 -13.14 -19.75 -10.33
N GLU A 92 -14.25 -19.20 -10.81
CA GLU A 92 -15.61 -19.59 -10.42
C GLU A 92 -15.89 -21.07 -10.68
N SER A 93 -15.54 -21.58 -11.86
CA SER A 93 -15.72 -23.01 -12.22
C SER A 93 -14.89 -23.92 -11.31
N SER A 94 -13.63 -23.58 -11.04
CA SER A 94 -12.76 -24.40 -10.18
C SER A 94 -13.24 -24.47 -8.74
N VAL A 95 -13.91 -23.42 -8.26
CA VAL A 95 -14.58 -23.42 -6.94
C VAL A 95 -15.77 -24.37 -6.92
N MET A 96 -16.60 -24.35 -7.96
CA MET A 96 -17.79 -25.21 -8.09
C MET A 96 -17.43 -26.68 -8.28
N GLU A 97 -16.40 -27.00 -9.06
CA GLU A 97 -15.98 -28.36 -9.40
C GLU A 97 -15.09 -29.00 -8.32
N GLY A 98 -14.68 -28.25 -7.30
CA GLY A 98 -13.80 -28.73 -6.23
C GLY A 98 -12.33 -28.93 -6.64
N ASP A 99 -11.95 -28.51 -7.85
CA ASP A 99 -10.58 -28.54 -8.35
C ASP A 99 -9.80 -27.29 -7.86
N ARG A 100 -9.52 -27.29 -6.58
CA ARG A 100 -8.80 -26.18 -5.93
C ARG A 100 -7.31 -26.49 -5.81
N LYS A 101 -6.46 -25.56 -6.24
CA LYS A 101 -4.99 -25.72 -6.22
C LYS A 101 -4.42 -25.75 -4.81
N LEU A 102 -5.09 -25.13 -3.84
CA LEU A 102 -4.62 -25.05 -2.47
C LEU A 102 -5.41 -26.03 -1.59
N ASP A 103 -4.72 -26.93 -0.92
CA ASP A 103 -5.33 -27.95 -0.05
C ASP A 103 -6.13 -27.33 1.10
N TYR A 104 -5.76 -26.12 1.54
CA TYR A 104 -6.51 -25.36 2.53
C TYR A 104 -8.01 -25.23 2.17
N PHE A 105 -8.33 -24.92 0.92
CA PHE A 105 -9.71 -24.74 0.47
C PHE A 105 -10.52 -26.05 0.38
N LYS A 106 -9.85 -27.20 0.52
CA LYS A 106 -10.49 -28.51 0.57
C LYS A 106 -10.95 -28.91 1.97
N ILE A 107 -10.47 -28.18 3.02
CA ILE A 107 -10.79 -28.50 4.40
C ILE A 107 -12.21 -28.02 4.70
N GLN A 108 -13.05 -28.94 5.16
CA GLN A 108 -14.40 -28.62 5.60
C GLN A 108 -14.39 -28.14 7.06
N MET A 109 -15.11 -27.05 7.32
CA MET A 109 -15.35 -26.49 8.65
C MET A 109 -16.64 -27.10 9.18
N LYS A 110 -16.58 -27.70 10.37
CA LYS A 110 -17.72 -28.42 10.96
C LYS A 110 -18.71 -27.51 11.70
N ASP A 111 -18.21 -26.37 12.24
CA ASP A 111 -19.00 -25.48 13.09
C ASP A 111 -18.47 -24.03 13.06
N TRP A 112 -19.15 -23.17 13.81
CA TRP A 112 -18.80 -21.75 13.92
C TRP A 112 -17.45 -21.50 14.60
N VAL A 113 -17.02 -22.37 15.51
CA VAL A 113 -15.71 -22.26 16.16
C VAL A 113 -14.59 -22.43 15.12
N GLU A 114 -14.66 -23.52 14.32
CA GLU A 114 -13.71 -23.73 13.25
C GLU A 114 -13.73 -22.60 12.23
N ARG A 115 -14.93 -22.11 11.85
CA ARG A 115 -15.05 -20.97 10.91
C ARG A 115 -14.40 -19.71 11.48
N SER A 116 -14.63 -19.39 12.74
CA SER A 116 -14.04 -18.20 13.38
C SER A 116 -12.52 -18.31 13.47
N MET A 117 -12.01 -19.48 13.83
CA MET A 117 -10.57 -19.71 13.93
C MET A 117 -9.88 -19.72 12.57
N THR A 118 -10.54 -20.21 11.50
CA THR A 118 -9.98 -20.09 10.15
C THR A 118 -9.81 -18.64 9.71
N ARG A 119 -10.67 -17.72 10.15
CA ARG A 119 -10.49 -16.29 9.89
C ARG A 119 -9.26 -15.72 10.58
N VAL A 120 -8.98 -16.16 11.82
CA VAL A 120 -7.77 -15.78 12.54
C VAL A 120 -6.51 -16.24 11.78
N LEU A 121 -6.56 -17.42 11.14
CA LEU A 121 -5.41 -18.02 10.48
C LEU A 121 -5.32 -17.69 8.98
N ALA A 122 -6.38 -17.97 8.22
CA ALA A 122 -6.34 -17.90 6.75
C ALA A 122 -6.40 -16.45 6.21
N GLU A 123 -7.27 -15.60 6.75
CA GLU A 123 -7.33 -14.18 6.35
C GLU A 123 -6.00 -13.48 6.64
N ARG A 124 -5.36 -13.86 7.75
CA ARG A 124 -4.00 -13.44 8.06
C ARG A 124 -3.01 -13.85 6.95
N THR A 125 -3.21 -14.99 6.32
CA THR A 125 -2.35 -15.44 5.23
C THR A 125 -2.46 -14.51 4.03
N GLY A 126 -3.68 -14.10 3.64
CA GLY A 126 -3.93 -13.10 2.59
C GLY A 126 -3.22 -11.78 2.89
N GLY A 127 -3.39 -11.27 4.12
CA GLY A 127 -2.71 -10.05 4.55
C GLY A 127 -1.18 -10.15 4.48
N ILE A 128 -0.59 -11.25 4.95
CA ILE A 128 0.88 -11.45 4.92
C ILE A 128 1.40 -11.66 3.49
N GLN A 129 0.66 -12.35 2.62
CA GLN A 129 1.02 -12.46 1.20
C GLN A 129 1.06 -11.10 0.53
N SER A 130 0.11 -10.21 0.85
CA SER A 130 0.08 -8.83 0.37
C SER A 130 1.33 -8.05 0.77
N ILE A 131 1.89 -8.26 1.98
CA ILE A 131 3.16 -7.64 2.39
C ILE A 131 4.29 -7.99 1.40
N GLY A 132 4.35 -9.24 0.94
CA GLY A 132 5.34 -9.66 -0.05
C GLY A 132 5.26 -8.89 -1.38
N GLY A 133 4.09 -8.36 -1.71
CA GLY A 133 3.84 -7.58 -2.93
C GLY A 133 3.90 -6.06 -2.76
N LEU A 134 3.92 -5.52 -1.51
CA LEU A 134 3.94 -4.06 -1.27
C LEU A 134 5.10 -3.36 -1.95
N GLY A 135 6.23 -4.03 -2.05
CA GLY A 135 7.39 -3.52 -2.74
C GLY A 135 7.47 -3.99 -4.20
N SER A 136 6.43 -4.44 -4.88
CA SER A 136 6.49 -4.88 -6.27
C SER A 136 7.03 -3.80 -7.22
N SER A 137 7.88 -4.19 -8.17
CA SER A 137 8.34 -3.31 -9.25
C SER A 137 7.19 -2.85 -10.15
N PHE A 138 6.12 -3.64 -10.26
CA PHE A 138 4.90 -3.27 -10.95
C PHE A 138 3.97 -2.51 -10.00
N ILE A 139 3.90 -1.19 -10.17
CA ILE A 139 3.19 -0.28 -9.27
C ILE A 139 1.71 -0.65 -9.06
N PRO A 140 0.91 -0.99 -10.12
CA PRO A 140 -0.47 -1.40 -9.93
C PRO A 140 -0.63 -2.60 -8.98
N LEU A 141 0.29 -3.57 -9.05
CA LEU A 141 0.31 -4.71 -8.15
C LEU A 141 0.66 -4.32 -6.71
N ALA A 142 1.64 -3.43 -6.51
CA ALA A 142 1.99 -2.94 -5.18
C ALA A 142 0.83 -2.17 -4.53
N VAL A 143 0.12 -1.35 -5.30
CA VAL A 143 -1.07 -0.61 -4.87
C VAL A 143 -2.21 -1.55 -4.49
N TRP A 144 -2.48 -2.56 -5.33
CA TRP A 144 -3.50 -3.57 -5.02
C TRP A 144 -3.17 -4.29 -3.71
N ASN A 145 -1.93 -4.74 -3.53
CA ASN A 145 -1.49 -5.41 -2.30
C ASN A 145 -1.66 -4.51 -1.05
N ALA A 146 -1.40 -3.21 -1.17
CA ALA A 146 -1.58 -2.29 -0.04
C ALA A 146 -3.06 -2.19 0.39
N LYS A 147 -3.98 -2.12 -0.57
CA LYS A 147 -5.43 -2.10 -0.31
C LYS A 147 -5.90 -3.42 0.27
N ASN A 148 -5.51 -4.53 -0.36
CA ASN A 148 -5.85 -5.87 0.12
C ASN A 148 -5.37 -6.11 1.56
N TYR A 149 -4.16 -5.66 1.91
CA TYR A 149 -3.65 -5.75 3.28
C TYR A 149 -4.54 -5.01 4.30
N VAL A 150 -5.09 -3.85 3.93
CA VAL A 150 -5.98 -3.10 4.83
C VAL A 150 -7.23 -3.91 5.15
N ASP A 151 -7.84 -4.52 4.15
CA ASP A 151 -9.06 -5.30 4.34
C ASP A 151 -8.76 -6.63 5.05
N GLU A 152 -7.75 -7.37 4.62
CA GLU A 152 -7.38 -8.68 5.18
C GLU A 152 -6.82 -8.60 6.61
N ALA A 153 -5.74 -7.86 6.79
CA ALA A 153 -5.04 -7.85 8.07
C ALA A 153 -5.70 -6.94 9.11
N LEU A 154 -6.20 -5.77 8.68
CA LEU A 154 -6.79 -4.77 9.58
C LEU A 154 -8.32 -4.90 9.68
N GLY A 155 -8.98 -5.58 8.75
CA GLY A 155 -10.40 -5.88 8.73
C GLY A 155 -10.69 -7.32 9.16
N HIS A 156 -10.59 -8.26 8.21
CA HIS A 156 -11.04 -9.66 8.38
C HIS A 156 -10.33 -10.38 9.51
N THR A 157 -8.99 -10.29 9.60
CA THR A 157 -8.23 -10.92 10.68
C THR A 157 -8.63 -10.38 12.06
N LYS A 158 -8.78 -9.06 12.21
CA LYS A 158 -9.20 -8.49 13.51
C LYS A 158 -10.62 -8.87 13.90
N MET A 159 -11.51 -8.99 12.92
CA MET A 159 -12.85 -9.49 13.13
C MET A 159 -12.81 -10.96 13.60
N GLY A 160 -12.01 -11.80 12.94
CA GLY A 160 -11.76 -13.18 13.37
C GLY A 160 -11.26 -13.27 14.82
N VAL A 161 -10.29 -12.43 15.19
CA VAL A 161 -9.77 -12.35 16.57
C VAL A 161 -10.87 -11.92 17.55
N SER A 162 -11.75 -10.99 17.17
CA SER A 162 -12.87 -10.57 18.02
C SER A 162 -13.86 -11.71 18.26
N TYR A 163 -14.18 -12.49 17.22
CA TYR A 163 -15.01 -13.69 17.36
C TYR A 163 -14.35 -14.76 18.23
N ALA A 164 -13.06 -15.05 17.98
CA ALA A 164 -12.32 -16.00 18.78
C ALA A 164 -12.28 -15.60 20.27
N LYS A 165 -12.15 -14.30 20.55
CA LYS A 165 -12.20 -13.77 21.93
C LYS A 165 -13.55 -14.07 22.57
N ARG A 166 -14.67 -13.78 21.89
CA ARG A 166 -16.02 -14.09 22.38
C ARG A 166 -16.19 -15.58 22.68
N LEU A 167 -15.77 -16.46 21.75
CA LEU A 167 -15.84 -17.90 21.93
C LEU A 167 -15.00 -18.40 23.12
N VAL A 168 -13.82 -17.85 23.35
CA VAL A 168 -12.98 -18.16 24.51
C VAL A 168 -13.64 -17.71 25.81
N GLU A 169 -14.23 -16.52 25.85
CA GLU A 169 -14.97 -15.98 27.00
C GLU A 169 -16.23 -16.80 27.30
N GLU A 170 -16.87 -17.40 26.31
CA GLU A 170 -18.01 -18.32 26.42
C GLU A 170 -17.61 -19.77 26.79
N GLY A 171 -16.33 -20.04 27.03
CA GLY A 171 -15.83 -21.34 27.49
C GLY A 171 -15.37 -22.31 26.40
N SER A 172 -15.32 -21.87 25.12
CA SER A 172 -14.91 -22.70 23.97
C SER A 172 -13.40 -22.73 23.74
N SER A 173 -12.57 -22.39 24.71
CA SER A 173 -11.11 -22.27 24.59
C SER A 173 -10.46 -23.55 24.05
N GLN A 174 -10.88 -24.74 24.53
CA GLN A 174 -10.35 -26.01 24.06
C GLN A 174 -10.68 -26.25 22.57
N ALA A 175 -11.92 -25.99 22.14
CA ALA A 175 -12.33 -26.15 20.75
C ALA A 175 -11.62 -25.15 19.83
N CYS A 176 -11.36 -23.91 20.29
CA CYS A 176 -10.55 -22.94 19.57
C CYS A 176 -9.10 -23.42 19.40
N GLN A 177 -8.50 -24.02 20.45
CA GLN A 177 -7.15 -24.58 20.37
C GLN A 177 -7.06 -25.74 19.38
N GLU A 178 -8.04 -26.65 19.41
CA GLU A 178 -8.13 -27.77 18.45
C GLU A 178 -8.26 -27.28 16.99
N ALA A 179 -9.03 -26.21 16.77
CA ALA A 179 -9.14 -25.58 15.46
C ALA A 179 -7.80 -24.95 15.02
N VAL A 180 -7.06 -24.29 15.91
CA VAL A 180 -5.70 -23.81 15.61
C VAL A 180 -4.82 -24.97 15.16
N GLU A 181 -4.77 -26.06 15.91
CA GLU A 181 -3.94 -27.23 15.61
C GLU A 181 -4.32 -27.88 14.27
N LYS A 182 -5.61 -27.91 13.94
CA LYS A 182 -6.15 -28.45 12.71
C LYS A 182 -5.73 -27.65 11.47
N PHE A 183 -5.85 -26.31 11.52
CA PHE A 183 -5.70 -25.45 10.33
C PHE A 183 -4.30 -24.87 10.17
N TYR A 184 -3.53 -24.76 11.25
CA TYR A 184 -2.19 -24.16 11.26
C TYR A 184 -1.25 -24.71 10.18
N PRO A 185 -1.08 -26.04 9.98
CA PRO A 185 -0.18 -26.58 8.96
C PRO A 185 -0.56 -26.15 7.54
N SER A 186 -1.85 -26.23 7.24
CA SER A 186 -2.34 -25.91 5.88
C SER A 186 -2.20 -24.42 5.56
N CYS A 187 -2.36 -23.54 6.55
CA CYS A 187 -2.14 -22.09 6.39
C CYS A 187 -0.66 -21.77 6.13
N LEU A 188 0.27 -22.48 6.76
CA LEU A 188 1.70 -22.33 6.47
C LEU A 188 2.07 -22.80 5.06
N ASP A 189 1.42 -23.85 4.56
CA ASP A 189 1.67 -24.39 3.22
C ASP A 189 1.21 -23.47 2.09
N ILE A 190 0.27 -22.56 2.35
CA ILE A 190 -0.20 -21.55 1.36
C ILE A 190 0.95 -20.70 0.83
N PHE A 191 1.97 -20.41 1.64
CA PHE A 191 3.11 -19.60 1.21
C PHE A 191 4.01 -20.27 0.17
N GLY A 192 3.86 -21.59 -0.06
CA GLY A 192 4.60 -22.34 -1.06
C GLY A 192 5.99 -22.80 -0.61
N GLY A 193 6.72 -23.53 -1.42
CA GLY A 193 8.05 -24.05 -1.10
C GLY A 193 9.14 -22.96 -1.02
N VAL A 194 10.13 -23.15 -0.15
CA VAL A 194 11.28 -22.26 0.00
C VAL A 194 12.37 -22.64 -1.00
N GLY A 195 13.06 -21.65 -1.57
CA GLY A 195 14.16 -21.85 -2.53
C GLY A 195 13.72 -22.45 -3.87
N THR A 196 12.42 -22.47 -4.15
CA THR A 196 11.91 -23.00 -5.41
C THR A 196 12.27 -22.09 -6.59
N PRO A 197 12.40 -22.62 -7.84
CA PRO A 197 12.65 -21.81 -9.02
C PRO A 197 11.61 -20.69 -9.21
N ASN A 198 10.35 -20.94 -8.88
CA ASN A 198 9.29 -19.93 -8.97
C ASN A 198 9.50 -18.80 -7.96
N GLU A 199 9.80 -19.12 -6.69
CA GLU A 199 10.09 -18.11 -5.67
C GLU A 199 11.26 -17.22 -6.09
N LYS A 200 12.38 -17.84 -6.50
CA LYS A 200 13.55 -17.10 -7.00
C LYS A 200 13.17 -16.17 -8.16
N ARG A 201 12.39 -16.65 -9.10
CA ARG A 201 11.97 -15.87 -10.27
C ARG A 201 11.08 -14.68 -9.89
N TYR A 202 10.14 -14.83 -8.94
CA TYR A 202 9.35 -13.72 -8.40
C TYR A 202 10.22 -12.64 -7.76
N LEU A 203 11.26 -13.04 -7.03
CA LEU A 203 12.21 -12.12 -6.38
C LEU A 203 13.12 -11.44 -7.42
N ASP A 204 13.69 -12.18 -8.36
CA ASP A 204 14.60 -11.67 -9.39
C ASP A 204 13.89 -10.66 -10.32
N LEU A 205 12.62 -10.87 -10.62
CA LEU A 205 11.78 -9.96 -11.40
C LEU A 205 11.21 -8.79 -10.58
N GLY A 206 11.47 -8.75 -9.28
CA GLY A 206 10.97 -7.71 -8.38
C GLY A 206 9.45 -7.73 -8.22
N ILE A 207 8.77 -8.84 -8.50
CA ILE A 207 7.32 -9.00 -8.31
C ILE A 207 7.01 -9.17 -6.83
N LYS A 208 7.84 -9.95 -6.11
CA LYS A 208 7.82 -10.08 -4.66
C LYS A 208 9.10 -9.50 -4.07
N THR A 209 9.02 -9.04 -2.82
CA THR A 209 10.15 -8.53 -2.04
C THR A 209 10.47 -9.39 -0.84
N LEU A 210 9.62 -10.37 -0.51
CA LEU A 210 9.80 -11.32 0.55
C LEU A 210 9.93 -12.74 0.02
N THR A 211 10.82 -13.52 0.62
CA THR A 211 10.84 -14.97 0.43
C THR A 211 9.62 -15.61 1.10
N ASN A 212 9.26 -16.81 0.67
CA ASN A 212 8.17 -17.56 1.30
C ASN A 212 8.46 -17.85 2.79
N ASN A 213 9.74 -18.05 3.13
CA ASN A 213 10.16 -18.24 4.52
C ASN A 213 9.97 -16.95 5.36
N GLN A 214 10.31 -15.79 4.82
CA GLN A 214 10.09 -14.50 5.48
C GLN A 214 8.59 -14.23 5.69
N SER A 215 7.76 -14.54 4.69
CA SER A 215 6.30 -14.41 4.83
C SER A 215 5.75 -15.32 5.92
N ARG A 216 6.23 -16.57 6.03
CA ARG A 216 5.85 -17.48 7.13
C ARG A 216 6.26 -16.94 8.49
N ALA A 217 7.48 -16.41 8.60
CA ALA A 217 7.96 -15.85 9.86
C ALA A 217 7.06 -14.71 10.34
N LEU A 218 6.70 -13.78 9.46
CA LEU A 218 5.75 -12.70 9.77
C LEU A 218 4.37 -13.22 10.15
N TRP A 219 3.88 -14.24 9.43
CA TRP A 219 2.59 -14.86 9.74
C TRP A 219 2.59 -15.49 11.14
N VAL A 220 3.64 -16.26 11.48
CA VAL A 220 3.78 -16.89 12.80
C VAL A 220 3.87 -15.82 13.89
N GLU A 221 4.71 -14.80 13.72
CA GLU A 221 4.86 -13.70 14.68
C GLU A 221 3.55 -12.96 14.92
N SER A 222 2.85 -12.61 13.84
CA SER A 222 1.55 -11.93 13.92
C SER A 222 0.49 -12.80 14.59
N LEU A 223 0.44 -14.10 14.27
CA LEU A 223 -0.49 -15.05 14.89
C LEU A 223 -0.19 -15.25 16.38
N GLU A 224 1.08 -15.39 16.75
CA GLU A 224 1.50 -15.60 18.13
C GLU A 224 1.06 -14.45 19.05
N ARG A 225 1.12 -13.22 18.58
CA ARG A 225 0.64 -12.03 19.31
C ARG A 225 -0.86 -12.15 19.65
N ASP A 226 -1.68 -12.54 18.67
CA ASP A 226 -3.13 -12.65 18.87
C ASP A 226 -3.52 -13.89 19.68
N LEU A 227 -2.92 -15.06 19.42
CA LEU A 227 -3.19 -16.27 20.19
C LEU A 227 -2.81 -16.09 21.68
N LYS A 228 -1.69 -15.40 21.94
CA LYS A 228 -1.29 -15.06 23.31
C LYS A 228 -2.33 -14.19 24.01
N ALA A 229 -2.91 -13.20 23.31
CA ALA A 229 -3.98 -12.36 23.85
C ALA A 229 -5.28 -13.15 24.14
N LEU A 230 -5.50 -14.25 23.40
CA LEU A 230 -6.62 -15.17 23.58
C LEU A 230 -6.31 -16.33 24.58
N SER A 231 -5.12 -16.36 25.20
CA SER A 231 -4.63 -17.46 26.02
C SER A 231 -4.55 -18.80 25.27
N LEU A 232 -4.44 -18.76 23.96
CA LEU A 232 -4.21 -19.91 23.07
C LEU A 232 -2.73 -20.05 22.72
N LYS A 233 -2.34 -21.21 22.21
CA LYS A 233 -0.93 -21.53 21.92
C LYS A 233 -0.71 -21.83 20.45
N ILE A 234 0.46 -21.47 19.94
CA ILE A 234 0.97 -21.97 18.68
C ILE A 234 1.29 -23.46 18.84
N PRO A 235 0.92 -24.32 17.85
CA PRO A 235 1.24 -25.73 17.90
C PRO A 235 2.73 -26.00 18.10
N VAL A 236 3.06 -26.96 18.97
CA VAL A 236 4.47 -27.29 19.34
C VAL A 236 5.28 -27.76 18.12
N ALA A 237 4.63 -28.40 17.15
CA ALA A 237 5.25 -28.83 15.89
C ALA A 237 5.41 -27.68 14.88
N ARG A 238 5.80 -26.52 15.34
CA ARG A 238 5.92 -25.25 14.62
C ARG A 238 6.48 -25.38 13.20
N TRP A 239 7.37 -26.33 13.00
CA TRP A 239 8.05 -26.62 11.73
C TRP A 239 8.19 -28.13 11.43
N LYS A 240 7.80 -29.03 12.34
CA LYS A 240 7.86 -30.48 12.13
C LYS A 240 6.64 -30.96 11.34
N GLY A 241 6.90 -31.55 10.19
CA GLY A 241 5.85 -32.15 9.34
C GLY A 241 5.40 -31.25 8.18
N ILE A 242 5.76 -29.98 8.18
CA ILE A 242 5.57 -29.07 7.06
C ILE A 242 6.87 -29.08 6.28
N ARG A 243 7.04 -29.96 5.33
CA ARG A 243 8.21 -30.13 4.46
C ARG A 243 9.57 -29.95 5.15
N SER A 244 10.44 -30.91 5.03
CA SER A 244 11.78 -31.01 5.66
C SER A 244 12.81 -29.95 5.22
N ASP A 245 12.40 -28.99 4.39
CA ASP A 245 13.22 -27.99 3.71
C ASP A 245 13.10 -26.58 4.29
N TYR A 246 12.53 -26.42 5.51
CA TYR A 246 12.51 -25.13 6.21
C TYR A 246 13.64 -25.02 7.24
N PRO A 247 14.73 -24.30 6.94
CA PRO A 247 15.75 -24.04 7.94
C PRO A 247 15.17 -23.09 9.00
N ALA A 248 15.04 -23.59 10.22
CA ALA A 248 14.57 -22.81 11.38
C ALA A 248 15.47 -21.60 11.70
N GLU A 249 16.71 -21.60 11.20
CA GLU A 249 17.74 -20.62 11.50
C GLU A 249 17.65 -19.33 10.67
N GLU A 250 17.03 -19.34 9.49
CA GLU A 250 16.89 -18.16 8.65
C GLU A 250 15.76 -17.21 9.07
N VAL A 251 14.88 -17.66 9.95
CA VAL A 251 13.68 -16.90 10.39
C VAL A 251 14.04 -15.68 11.25
N ASN A 252 15.19 -15.67 11.90
CA ASN A 252 15.59 -14.62 12.85
C ASN A 252 16.38 -13.45 12.24
N ALA A 253 16.67 -13.46 10.94
CA ALA A 253 17.53 -12.45 10.30
C ALA A 253 16.72 -11.39 9.49
N PHE A 254 15.49 -11.13 9.88
CA PHE A 254 14.58 -10.38 9.06
C PHE A 254 14.11 -9.06 9.72
N ASP A 255 14.48 -7.94 9.09
CA ASP A 255 14.13 -6.58 9.52
C ASP A 255 12.81 -6.12 8.88
N MET A 256 11.68 -6.76 9.21
CA MET A 256 10.34 -6.24 8.90
C MET A 256 9.59 -6.01 10.20
N PHE A 257 8.88 -4.89 10.27
CA PHE A 257 8.21 -4.44 11.48
C PHE A 257 6.72 -4.35 11.23
N LEU A 258 5.94 -5.21 11.90
CA LEU A 258 4.48 -5.23 11.83
C LEU A 258 3.86 -3.93 12.34
N GLU A 259 4.54 -3.29 13.29
CA GLU A 259 4.13 -2.01 13.86
C GLU A 259 5.32 -1.04 13.89
N VAL A 260 5.03 0.27 13.87
CA VAL A 260 6.08 1.29 13.84
C VAL A 260 6.89 1.34 15.15
N GLU A 261 6.28 0.97 16.26
CA GLU A 261 6.93 0.87 17.58
C GLU A 261 7.91 -0.31 17.70
N ASP A 262 7.81 -1.29 16.80
CA ASP A 262 8.75 -2.43 16.75
C ASP A 262 10.12 -2.04 16.16
N LEU A 263 10.23 -0.84 15.56
CA LEU A 263 11.49 -0.32 15.05
C LEU A 263 12.56 -0.24 16.17
N PRO A 264 13.82 -0.58 15.87
CA PRO A 264 14.94 -0.30 16.77
C PRO A 264 15.04 1.19 17.11
N ALA A 265 15.39 1.51 18.35
CA ALA A 265 15.41 2.89 18.87
C ALA A 265 16.31 3.85 18.06
N ASP A 266 17.39 3.35 17.49
CA ASP A 266 18.30 4.13 16.61
C ASP A 266 17.63 4.55 15.29
N ARG A 267 16.61 3.83 14.81
CA ARG A 267 15.84 4.14 13.62
C ARG A 267 14.63 5.07 13.88
N HIS A 268 14.17 5.19 15.14
CA HIS A 268 13.02 6.04 15.50
C HIS A 268 13.18 7.48 15.02
N ARG A 269 14.37 8.08 15.20
CA ARG A 269 14.62 9.46 14.78
C ARG A 269 14.39 9.70 13.29
N LEU A 270 14.80 8.74 12.44
CA LEU A 270 14.59 8.83 11.00
C LEU A 270 13.12 8.64 10.63
N ALA A 271 12.45 7.66 11.26
CA ALA A 271 11.01 7.44 11.07
C ALA A 271 10.19 8.67 11.48
N ILE A 272 10.45 9.25 12.65
CA ILE A 272 9.79 10.47 13.11
C ILE A 272 10.01 11.63 12.13
N ARG A 273 11.24 11.83 11.65
CA ARG A 273 11.54 12.89 10.68
C ARG A 273 10.78 12.70 9.37
N LEU A 274 10.71 11.46 8.85
CA LEU A 274 9.99 11.13 7.62
C LEU A 274 8.48 11.37 7.80
N LEU A 275 7.90 10.80 8.85
CA LEU A 275 6.47 10.91 9.16
C LEU A 275 6.05 12.36 9.46
N SER A 276 6.89 13.13 10.14
CA SER A 276 6.63 14.57 10.38
C SER A 276 6.59 15.38 9.09
N GLY A 277 7.46 15.04 8.11
CA GLY A 277 7.44 15.66 6.80
C GLY A 277 6.14 15.36 6.04
N TRP A 278 5.68 14.10 6.08
CA TRP A 278 4.41 13.70 5.48
C TRP A 278 3.22 14.35 6.17
N LEU A 279 3.20 14.39 7.50
CA LEU A 279 2.14 15.06 8.25
C LEU A 279 2.04 16.54 7.88
N ALA A 280 3.18 17.25 7.86
CA ALA A 280 3.23 18.65 7.46
C ALA A 280 2.68 18.88 6.04
N ALA A 281 2.97 17.98 5.10
CA ALA A 281 2.43 18.07 3.74
C ALA A 281 0.90 17.93 3.71
N LYS A 282 0.33 17.04 4.55
CA LYS A 282 -1.13 16.81 4.63
C LYS A 282 -1.90 17.93 5.31
N TYR A 283 -1.29 18.62 6.24
CA TYR A 283 -1.90 19.74 6.96
C TYR A 283 -1.48 21.12 6.41
N ALA A 284 -0.73 21.15 5.31
CA ALA A 284 -0.34 22.40 4.67
C ALA A 284 -1.56 23.18 4.20
N ARG A 285 -1.70 24.42 4.67
CA ARG A 285 -2.88 25.28 4.43
C ARG A 285 -3.00 25.78 2.98
N GLN A 286 -1.98 25.57 2.14
CA GLN A 286 -2.05 25.92 0.71
C GLN A 286 -3.29 25.36 0.01
N ASN A 287 -3.73 24.17 0.41
CA ASN A 287 -4.89 23.53 -0.17
C ASN A 287 -6.19 24.31 0.10
N GLU A 288 -6.31 24.99 1.24
CA GLU A 288 -7.50 25.76 1.61
C GLU A 288 -7.73 26.95 0.67
N MET A 289 -6.67 27.58 0.19
CA MET A 289 -6.76 28.72 -0.71
C MET A 289 -7.43 28.35 -2.03
N ALA A 290 -7.33 27.10 -2.48
CA ALA A 290 -8.00 26.64 -3.68
C ALA A 290 -9.54 26.72 -3.58
N VAL A 291 -10.09 26.54 -2.37
CA VAL A 291 -11.53 26.70 -2.11
C VAL A 291 -12.00 28.13 -2.35
N PHE A 292 -11.20 29.12 -1.93
CA PHE A 292 -11.59 30.54 -2.07
C PHE A 292 -11.61 31.00 -3.53
N VAL A 293 -10.72 30.47 -4.36
CA VAL A 293 -10.57 30.89 -5.76
C VAL A 293 -11.45 30.07 -6.71
N ALA A 294 -11.99 28.94 -6.27
CA ALA A 294 -12.88 28.10 -7.08
C ALA A 294 -14.09 28.93 -7.56
N PRO A 295 -14.40 28.89 -8.89
CA PRO A 295 -15.33 29.84 -9.51
C PRO A 295 -16.81 29.57 -9.18
N THR A 296 -17.15 28.36 -8.73
CA THR A 296 -18.55 28.02 -8.43
C THR A 296 -18.70 27.39 -7.05
N PRO A 297 -19.88 27.50 -6.39
CA PRO A 297 -20.16 26.84 -5.12
C PRO A 297 -19.95 25.33 -5.17
N LYS A 298 -20.30 24.68 -6.28
CA LYS A 298 -20.09 23.23 -6.48
C LYS A 298 -18.60 22.89 -6.42
N LEU A 299 -17.75 23.60 -7.17
CA LEU A 299 -16.31 23.38 -7.17
C LEU A 299 -15.68 23.68 -5.80
N LYS A 300 -16.15 24.73 -5.10
CA LYS A 300 -15.72 25.00 -3.70
C LYS A 300 -15.98 23.81 -2.79
N HIS A 301 -17.19 23.24 -2.87
CA HIS A 301 -17.56 22.07 -2.08
C HIS A 301 -16.70 20.83 -2.43
N GLU A 302 -16.52 20.54 -3.71
CA GLU A 302 -15.70 19.42 -4.16
C GLU A 302 -14.22 19.55 -3.70
N VAL A 303 -13.65 20.76 -3.79
CA VAL A 303 -12.28 21.01 -3.32
C VAL A 303 -12.19 20.89 -1.79
N ALA A 304 -13.20 21.34 -1.05
CA ALA A 304 -13.24 21.20 0.40
C ALA A 304 -13.33 19.72 0.84
N LEU A 305 -14.12 18.90 0.14
CA LEU A 305 -14.17 17.44 0.38
C LEU A 305 -12.83 16.78 0.11
N GLN A 306 -12.16 17.16 -0.97
CA GLN A 306 -10.82 16.66 -1.29
C GLN A 306 -9.80 17.00 -0.19
N MET A 307 -9.83 18.22 0.33
CA MET A 307 -8.96 18.62 1.45
C MET A 307 -9.23 17.79 2.71
N SER A 308 -10.51 17.51 2.97
CA SER A 308 -10.89 16.64 4.09
C SER A 308 -10.33 15.22 3.93
N ALA A 309 -10.32 14.67 2.72
CA ALA A 309 -9.71 13.39 2.41
C ALA A 309 -8.17 13.40 2.61
N ASP A 310 -7.49 14.46 2.16
CA ASP A 310 -6.05 14.63 2.40
C ASP A 310 -5.72 14.70 3.91
N ARG A 311 -6.52 15.41 4.69
CA ARG A 311 -6.38 15.45 6.15
C ARG A 311 -6.64 14.09 6.80
N ALA A 312 -7.62 13.33 6.29
CA ALA A 312 -7.88 11.96 6.76
C ALA A 312 -6.66 11.04 6.53
N ALA A 313 -5.97 11.15 5.38
CA ALA A 313 -4.72 10.44 5.14
C ALA A 313 -3.62 10.84 6.17
N GLY A 314 -3.62 12.09 6.61
CA GLY A 314 -2.74 12.58 7.68
C GLY A 314 -3.00 11.93 9.04
N LEU A 315 -4.22 11.48 9.34
CA LEU A 315 -4.55 10.80 10.59
C LEU A 315 -3.80 9.47 10.76
N ALA A 316 -3.58 8.72 9.67
CA ALA A 316 -2.79 7.50 9.72
C ALA A 316 -1.31 7.79 10.07
N ILE A 317 -0.74 8.85 9.52
CA ILE A 317 0.60 9.33 9.88
C ILE A 317 0.65 9.77 11.36
N ALA A 318 -0.35 10.53 11.81
CA ALA A 318 -0.46 10.96 13.20
C ALA A 318 -0.53 9.77 14.17
N LYS A 319 -1.24 8.69 13.79
CA LYS A 319 -1.30 7.45 14.56
C LYS A 319 0.09 6.79 14.68
N MET A 320 0.85 6.71 13.59
CA MET A 320 2.22 6.18 13.62
C MET A 320 3.14 7.02 14.50
N LEU A 321 3.05 8.36 14.46
CA LEU A 321 3.82 9.25 15.32
C LEU A 321 3.49 9.04 16.81
N ARG A 322 2.20 8.91 17.18
CA ARG A 322 1.79 8.61 18.56
C ARG A 322 2.37 7.30 19.07
N LYS A 323 2.43 6.26 18.22
CA LYS A 323 3.07 5.00 18.55
C LYS A 323 4.57 5.14 18.81
N LEU A 324 5.23 6.07 18.14
CA LEU A 324 6.62 6.48 18.40
C LEU A 324 6.75 7.47 19.57
N LYS A 325 5.70 7.68 20.37
CA LYS A 325 5.67 8.61 21.52
C LYS A 325 5.85 10.09 21.14
N VAL A 326 5.46 10.46 19.93
CA VAL A 326 5.47 11.85 19.45
C VAL A 326 4.03 12.36 19.37
N ASP A 327 3.76 13.52 19.99
CA ASP A 327 2.49 14.21 19.80
C ASP A 327 2.46 14.86 18.41
N PRO A 328 1.53 14.47 17.53
CA PRO A 328 1.44 15.04 16.19
C PRO A 328 0.80 16.43 16.16
N ASN A 329 0.06 16.83 17.20
CA ASN A 329 -0.74 18.07 17.19
C ASN A 329 0.12 19.33 16.99
N PRO A 330 1.25 19.54 17.69
CA PRO A 330 2.10 20.70 17.44
C PRO A 330 2.64 20.76 16.02
N LEU A 331 2.90 19.59 15.39
CA LEU A 331 3.39 19.51 14.01
C LEU A 331 2.29 19.88 13.00
N ALA A 332 1.06 19.42 13.24
CA ALA A 332 -0.10 19.75 12.42
C ALA A 332 -0.43 21.24 12.54
N ASP A 333 -0.48 21.77 13.78
CA ASP A 333 -0.73 23.18 14.07
C ASP A 333 0.34 24.11 13.44
N GLU A 334 1.61 23.69 13.47
CA GLU A 334 2.68 24.44 12.81
C GLU A 334 2.49 24.42 11.28
N ALA A 335 2.14 23.28 10.68
CA ALA A 335 1.88 23.18 9.25
C ALA A 335 0.69 24.04 8.83
N GLU A 336 -0.39 24.08 9.61
CA GLU A 336 -1.56 24.93 9.34
C GLU A 336 -1.26 26.43 9.47
N ARG A 337 -0.44 26.83 10.44
CA ARG A 337 -0.07 28.25 10.63
C ARG A 337 0.90 28.77 9.58
N THR A 338 1.69 27.90 8.98
CA THR A 338 2.71 28.27 8.00
C THR A 338 2.18 28.36 6.58
N LEU A 339 1.08 29.10 6.35
CA LEU A 339 0.56 29.43 5.02
C LEU A 339 1.60 30.03 4.07
N THR A 340 2.56 30.74 4.63
CA THR A 340 3.65 31.43 3.94
C THR A 340 4.95 31.23 4.71
N GLY A 341 5.01 30.23 5.57
CA GLY A 341 5.99 30.19 6.63
C GLY A 341 7.34 29.69 6.20
N SER A 342 8.31 30.49 6.48
CA SER A 342 9.74 30.27 6.35
C SER A 342 10.31 28.99 7.00
N LYS A 343 9.51 28.27 7.78
CA LYS A 343 9.95 27.09 8.55
C LYS A 343 9.69 25.74 7.86
N ASN A 344 8.84 25.68 6.84
CA ASN A 344 8.66 24.44 6.11
C ASN A 344 9.93 24.14 5.29
N LYS A 345 10.43 22.90 5.41
CA LYS A 345 11.65 22.48 4.71
C LYS A 345 11.42 22.14 3.24
N VAL A 346 10.17 21.92 2.84
CA VAL A 346 9.81 21.63 1.44
C VAL A 346 9.47 22.93 0.74
N GLU A 347 10.36 23.42 -0.11
CA GLU A 347 10.21 24.70 -0.81
C GLU A 347 8.93 24.76 -1.66
N PHE A 348 8.47 23.63 -2.22
CA PHE A 348 7.21 23.56 -2.95
C PHE A 348 6.01 24.02 -2.09
N LEU A 349 5.99 23.65 -0.82
CA LEU A 349 4.92 24.05 0.12
C LEU A 349 4.98 25.51 0.55
N LYS A 350 6.05 26.23 0.21
CA LYS A 350 6.22 27.67 0.49
C LYS A 350 5.76 28.54 -0.69
N GLN A 351 5.45 27.95 -1.84
CA GLN A 351 5.08 28.68 -3.03
C GLN A 351 3.78 29.46 -2.82
N LYS A 352 3.78 30.72 -3.27
CA LYS A 352 2.55 31.51 -3.31
C LYS A 352 1.57 30.84 -4.29
N LEU A 353 0.33 30.66 -3.85
CA LEU A 353 -0.70 30.18 -4.74
C LEU A 353 -0.99 31.18 -5.85
N PRO A 354 -1.19 30.72 -7.09
CA PRO A 354 -1.67 31.58 -8.18
C PRO A 354 -3.00 32.26 -7.81
N GLY A 355 -3.20 33.50 -8.23
CA GLY A 355 -4.42 34.25 -7.99
C GLY A 355 -5.60 33.83 -8.88
N THR A 356 -5.40 32.86 -9.78
CA THR A 356 -6.38 32.46 -10.78
C THR A 356 -6.75 30.98 -10.65
N TRP A 357 -7.96 30.61 -11.04
CA TRP A 357 -8.42 29.22 -11.00
C TRP A 357 -7.58 28.31 -11.91
N ALA A 358 -7.24 28.76 -13.14
CA ALA A 358 -6.39 28.03 -14.07
C ALA A 358 -5.02 27.71 -13.46
N GLY A 359 -4.38 28.73 -12.87
CA GLY A 359 -3.08 28.55 -12.20
C GLY A 359 -3.15 27.59 -11.03
N ILE A 360 -4.18 27.72 -10.17
CA ILE A 360 -4.39 26.80 -9.04
C ILE A 360 -4.62 25.37 -9.52
N ALA A 361 -5.47 25.18 -10.53
CA ALA A 361 -5.77 23.84 -11.03
C ALA A 361 -4.49 23.12 -11.54
N VAL A 362 -3.63 23.84 -12.27
CA VAL A 362 -2.34 23.29 -12.73
C VAL A 362 -1.38 23.02 -11.56
N GLN A 363 -1.27 23.95 -10.60
CA GLN A 363 -0.41 23.74 -9.42
C GLN A 363 -0.89 22.55 -8.56
N GLN A 364 -2.20 22.35 -8.41
CA GLN A 364 -2.76 21.21 -7.69
C GLN A 364 -2.54 19.89 -8.42
N LEU A 365 -2.58 19.87 -9.75
CA LEU A 365 -2.17 18.71 -10.55
C LEU A 365 -0.70 18.36 -10.30
N VAL A 366 0.19 19.35 -10.32
CA VAL A 366 1.62 19.16 -10.02
C VAL A 366 1.80 18.63 -8.59
N ALA A 367 1.08 19.17 -7.60
CA ALA A 367 1.12 18.74 -6.21
C ALA A 367 0.66 17.29 -6.02
N ALA A 368 -0.42 16.88 -6.70
CA ALA A 368 -0.92 15.52 -6.66
C ALA A 368 0.12 14.54 -7.24
N ARG A 369 0.70 14.83 -8.42
CA ARG A 369 1.73 13.98 -9.03
C ARG A 369 3.03 13.95 -8.22
N LEU A 370 3.43 15.09 -7.63
CA LEU A 370 4.57 15.16 -6.72
C LEU A 370 4.38 14.23 -5.52
N THR A 371 3.23 14.32 -4.87
CA THR A 371 2.89 13.49 -3.71
C THR A 371 2.82 12.01 -4.10
N GLN A 372 2.15 11.71 -5.21
CA GLN A 372 2.07 10.36 -5.77
C GLN A 372 3.47 9.75 -6.00
N ALA A 373 4.35 10.46 -6.68
CA ALA A 373 5.71 9.99 -6.91
C ALA A 373 6.48 9.80 -5.60
N ALA A 374 6.34 10.73 -4.66
CA ALA A 374 7.07 10.68 -3.39
C ALA A 374 6.70 9.45 -2.54
N THR A 375 5.47 8.94 -2.62
CA THR A 375 5.08 7.70 -1.92
C THR A 375 5.85 6.48 -2.41
N LEU A 376 6.30 6.45 -3.68
CA LEU A 376 7.08 5.35 -4.25
C LEU A 376 8.40 5.12 -3.49
N ALA A 377 8.93 6.16 -2.84
CA ALA A 377 10.14 6.03 -2.03
C ALA A 377 9.99 5.04 -0.88
N THR A 378 8.77 4.83 -0.40
CA THR A 378 8.46 4.02 0.78
C THR A 378 7.64 2.76 0.46
N PHE A 379 7.38 2.47 -0.83
CA PHE A 379 6.84 1.18 -1.25
C PHE A 379 7.79 0.05 -0.84
N GLY A 380 7.27 -0.97 -0.14
CA GLY A 380 8.10 -2.06 0.38
C GLY A 380 9.04 -1.64 1.52
N SER A 381 8.76 -0.51 2.19
CA SER A 381 9.43 -0.17 3.45
C SER A 381 9.40 -1.34 4.44
N SER A 382 10.46 -1.51 5.21
CA SER A 382 10.49 -2.50 6.30
C SER A 382 9.43 -2.23 7.38
N VAL A 383 8.91 -1.01 7.45
CA VAL A 383 7.80 -0.62 8.33
C VAL A 383 6.49 -0.82 7.57
N ILE A 384 5.82 -1.95 7.82
CA ILE A 384 4.62 -2.36 7.11
C ILE A 384 3.52 -1.28 7.11
N PRO A 385 3.16 -0.64 8.25
CA PRO A 385 2.18 0.44 8.23
C PRO A 385 2.53 1.61 7.31
N LEU A 386 3.81 1.93 7.16
CA LEU A 386 4.29 2.98 6.25
C LEU A 386 4.19 2.54 4.78
N ALA A 387 4.58 1.30 4.47
CA ALA A 387 4.49 0.76 3.12
C ALA A 387 3.03 0.67 2.65
N VAL A 388 2.13 0.21 3.51
CA VAL A 388 0.68 0.13 3.26
C VAL A 388 0.09 1.53 3.04
N TRP A 389 0.37 2.47 3.96
CA TRP A 389 -0.08 3.85 3.80
C TRP A 389 0.38 4.43 2.46
N SER A 390 1.62 4.20 2.07
CA SER A 390 2.19 4.71 0.82
C SER A 390 1.48 4.16 -0.41
N GLY A 391 1.16 2.88 -0.44
CA GLY A 391 0.44 2.25 -1.56
C GLY A 391 -1.00 2.75 -1.67
N VAL A 392 -1.74 2.82 -0.57
CA VAL A 392 -3.10 3.37 -0.53
C VAL A 392 -3.09 4.83 -0.96
N HIS A 393 -2.15 5.62 -0.41
CA HIS A 393 -2.06 7.04 -0.71
C HIS A 393 -1.63 7.34 -2.15
N TYR A 394 -0.81 6.47 -2.76
CA TYR A 394 -0.47 6.55 -4.19
C TYR A 394 -1.74 6.54 -5.06
N ASP A 395 -2.65 5.59 -4.84
CA ASP A 395 -3.91 5.47 -5.57
C ASP A 395 -4.84 6.67 -5.35
N GLU A 396 -4.89 7.19 -4.12
CA GLU A 396 -5.66 8.41 -3.81
C GLU A 396 -5.13 9.60 -4.61
N GLN A 397 -3.81 9.77 -4.68
CA GLN A 397 -3.19 10.86 -5.42
C GLN A 397 -3.31 10.69 -6.94
N GLU A 398 -3.35 9.46 -7.46
CA GLU A 398 -3.65 9.20 -8.87
C GLU A 398 -5.08 9.67 -9.22
N ARG A 399 -6.07 9.26 -8.42
CA ARG A 399 -7.46 9.70 -8.61
C ARG A 399 -7.60 11.22 -8.49
N LEU A 400 -6.84 11.82 -7.60
CA LEU A 400 -6.79 13.26 -7.42
C LEU A 400 -6.24 13.98 -8.65
N ALA A 401 -5.14 13.50 -9.21
CA ALA A 401 -4.56 14.06 -10.42
C ALA A 401 -5.54 13.96 -11.62
N GLU A 402 -6.21 12.82 -11.80
CA GLU A 402 -7.24 12.67 -12.84
C GLU A 402 -8.43 13.62 -12.62
N THR A 403 -8.81 13.86 -11.38
CA THR A 403 -9.85 14.85 -11.04
C THR A 403 -9.43 16.26 -11.45
N TRP A 404 -8.18 16.65 -11.17
CA TRP A 404 -7.67 17.95 -11.60
C TRP A 404 -7.55 18.07 -13.11
N LEU A 405 -7.10 17.01 -13.80
CA LEU A 405 -7.10 16.97 -15.28
C LEU A 405 -8.50 17.16 -15.86
N SER A 406 -9.52 16.53 -15.28
CA SER A 406 -10.90 16.72 -15.68
C SER A 406 -11.39 18.15 -15.46
N ARG A 407 -11.01 18.77 -14.33
CA ARG A 407 -11.35 20.19 -14.05
C ARG A 407 -10.66 21.14 -15.02
N ILE A 408 -9.39 20.91 -15.32
CA ILE A 408 -8.60 21.72 -16.26
C ILE A 408 -9.24 21.72 -17.66
N LYS A 409 -9.75 20.60 -18.13
CA LYS A 409 -10.43 20.49 -19.42
C LYS A 409 -11.69 21.36 -19.54
N ASN A 410 -12.26 21.78 -18.41
CA ASN A 410 -13.42 22.66 -18.36
C ASN A 410 -13.07 24.16 -18.23
N ILE A 411 -11.78 24.49 -18.23
CA ILE A 411 -11.28 25.88 -18.23
C ILE A 411 -11.01 26.31 -19.68
N ALA A 412 -11.19 27.58 -19.97
CA ALA A 412 -10.94 28.10 -21.31
C ALA A 412 -9.47 27.82 -21.74
N PRO A 413 -9.24 27.28 -22.96
CA PRO A 413 -7.89 26.91 -23.38
C PRO A 413 -6.85 28.02 -23.29
N TRP A 414 -7.25 29.27 -23.57
CA TRP A 414 -6.36 30.41 -23.47
C TRP A 414 -5.92 30.70 -22.02
N GLU A 415 -6.79 30.49 -21.04
CA GLU A 415 -6.45 30.64 -19.62
C GLU A 415 -5.43 29.58 -19.19
N ILE A 416 -5.59 28.34 -19.64
CA ILE A 416 -4.64 27.26 -19.35
C ILE A 416 -3.30 27.55 -20.00
N GLN A 417 -3.28 27.95 -21.29
CA GLN A 417 -2.03 28.22 -22.01
C GLN A 417 -1.29 29.46 -21.51
N SER A 418 -1.97 30.43 -20.91
CA SER A 418 -1.36 31.65 -20.36
C SER A 418 -1.13 31.49 -18.84
N LEU A 419 -2.22 31.49 -18.06
CA LEU A 419 -2.17 31.54 -16.60
C LEU A 419 -1.75 30.18 -15.98
N GLY A 420 -2.18 29.09 -16.62
CA GLY A 420 -1.77 27.74 -16.24
C GLY A 420 -0.29 27.49 -16.51
N GLN A 421 0.22 27.91 -17.67
CA GLN A 421 1.64 27.80 -18.03
C GLN A 421 2.52 28.65 -17.09
N GLU A 422 2.11 29.88 -16.79
CA GLU A 422 2.82 30.73 -15.84
C GLU A 422 2.94 30.07 -14.46
N ALA A 423 1.84 29.53 -13.94
CA ALA A 423 1.84 28.82 -12.66
C ALA A 423 2.73 27.56 -12.69
N LEU A 424 2.72 26.81 -13.80
CA LEU A 424 3.59 25.66 -14.01
C LEU A 424 5.06 26.07 -13.99
N ASP A 425 5.42 27.08 -14.76
CA ASP A 425 6.80 27.58 -14.86
C ASP A 425 7.33 28.03 -13.48
N GLN A 426 6.47 28.59 -12.65
CA GLN A 426 6.80 29.00 -11.29
C GLN A 426 6.95 27.82 -10.33
N CYS A 427 6.06 26.83 -10.34
CA CYS A 427 6.03 25.77 -9.32
C CYS A 427 6.87 24.54 -9.66
N PHE A 428 7.08 24.24 -10.94
CA PHE A 428 7.73 23.02 -11.39
C PHE A 428 9.18 22.83 -10.89
N PRO A 429 10.06 23.86 -10.89
CA PRO A 429 11.41 23.73 -10.34
C PRO A 429 11.39 23.29 -8.86
N TYR A 430 10.48 23.84 -8.07
CA TYR A 430 10.35 23.50 -6.65
C TYR A 430 9.77 22.12 -6.42
N ALA A 431 8.93 21.63 -7.34
CA ALA A 431 8.45 20.26 -7.30
C ALA A 431 9.61 19.26 -7.54
N LEU A 432 10.54 19.57 -8.42
CA LEU A 432 11.74 18.75 -8.65
C LEU A 432 12.67 18.73 -7.42
N ASP A 433 12.83 19.88 -6.75
CA ASP A 433 13.69 20.01 -5.59
C ASP A 433 13.09 19.32 -4.33
N ALA A 434 11.77 19.12 -4.31
CA ALA A 434 11.09 18.48 -3.17
C ALA A 434 11.55 17.04 -2.90
N PHE A 435 12.09 16.34 -3.91
CA PHE A 435 12.63 14.98 -3.74
C PHE A 435 13.98 14.94 -3.01
N GLY A 436 14.67 16.08 -2.92
CA GLY A 436 15.99 16.19 -2.30
C GLY A 436 17.13 15.74 -3.23
N ALA A 437 18.36 15.87 -2.74
CA ALA A 437 19.56 15.50 -3.48
C ALA A 437 19.70 13.96 -3.60
N ASN A 438 20.23 13.52 -4.76
CA ASN A 438 20.56 12.11 -4.97
C ASN A 438 21.78 11.71 -4.13
N ASP A 439 21.82 10.45 -3.69
CA ASP A 439 22.95 9.85 -2.99
C ASP A 439 23.43 10.65 -1.74
N SER A 440 22.55 11.47 -1.18
CA SER A 440 22.86 12.23 0.03
C SER A 440 23.00 11.30 1.24
N SER A 441 23.78 11.74 2.25
CA SER A 441 23.91 10.99 3.51
C SER A 441 22.55 10.74 4.19
N ASN A 442 21.61 11.67 4.08
CA ASN A 442 20.25 11.47 4.58
C ASN A 442 19.50 10.38 3.81
N GLU A 443 19.61 10.35 2.49
CA GLU A 443 18.97 9.33 1.66
C GLU A 443 19.53 7.94 2.01
N ASN A 444 20.86 7.83 2.11
CA ASN A 444 21.53 6.58 2.50
C ASN A 444 21.06 6.09 3.87
N ALA A 445 20.95 6.99 4.85
CA ALA A 445 20.47 6.63 6.19
C ALA A 445 19.03 6.08 6.17
N TYR A 446 18.13 6.60 5.31
CA TYR A 446 16.79 6.06 5.15
C TYR A 446 16.80 4.65 4.50
N PHE A 447 17.71 4.38 3.55
CA PHE A 447 17.89 3.06 2.98
C PHE A 447 18.42 2.06 4.01
N GLU A 448 19.46 2.43 4.76
CA GLU A 448 20.05 1.60 5.80
C GLU A 448 19.05 1.28 6.91
N ALA A 449 18.16 2.23 7.23
CA ALA A 449 17.08 2.02 8.17
C ALA A 449 15.90 1.21 7.60
N GLY A 450 15.91 0.85 6.32
CA GLY A 450 14.82 0.13 5.65
C GLY A 450 13.53 0.97 5.47
N LEU A 451 13.60 2.28 5.66
CA LEU A 451 12.44 3.17 5.54
C LEU A 451 12.14 3.56 4.10
N LYS A 452 13.17 3.63 3.25
CA LYS A 452 13.07 3.88 1.82
C LYS A 452 13.52 2.69 0.99
N THR A 453 12.91 2.50 -0.18
CA THR A 453 13.20 1.41 -1.12
C THR A 453 13.41 1.90 -2.56
N ALA A 454 13.17 3.18 -2.85
CA ALA A 454 13.49 3.81 -4.11
C ALA A 454 14.25 5.12 -3.88
N SER A 455 15.22 5.41 -4.77
CA SER A 455 16.05 6.60 -4.67
C SER A 455 15.31 7.88 -5.05
N ASN A 456 15.79 9.02 -4.56
CA ASN A 456 15.28 10.33 -4.95
C ASN A 456 15.34 10.53 -6.46
N LYS A 457 16.38 9.98 -7.11
CA LYS A 457 16.53 9.96 -8.57
C LYS A 457 15.36 9.20 -9.22
N THR A 458 15.12 7.94 -8.80
CA THR A 458 14.06 7.09 -9.36
C THR A 458 12.67 7.73 -9.19
N VAL A 459 12.35 8.25 -8.00
CA VAL A 459 11.04 8.89 -7.76
C VAL A 459 10.87 10.18 -8.56
N ARG A 460 11.95 10.97 -8.73
CA ARG A 460 11.94 12.18 -9.55
C ARG A 460 11.72 11.86 -11.03
N GLU A 461 12.40 10.85 -11.56
CA GLU A 461 12.21 10.39 -12.94
C GLU A 461 10.76 9.91 -13.16
N MET A 462 10.18 9.22 -12.17
CA MET A 462 8.80 8.80 -12.24
C MET A 462 7.83 10.00 -12.19
N PHE A 463 8.07 11.00 -11.34
CA PHE A 463 7.31 12.24 -11.34
C PHE A 463 7.35 12.93 -12.70
N ILE A 464 8.54 13.10 -13.28
CA ILE A 464 8.71 13.72 -14.61
C ILE A 464 7.90 12.96 -15.65
N LYS A 465 7.98 11.63 -15.67
CA LYS A 465 7.23 10.79 -16.60
C LYS A 465 5.70 11.02 -16.48
N MET A 466 5.17 11.01 -15.24
CA MET A 466 3.74 11.22 -15.00
C MET A 466 3.28 12.61 -15.42
N ILE A 467 4.01 13.65 -15.00
CA ILE A 467 3.59 15.03 -15.27
C ILE A 467 3.71 15.39 -16.76
N VAL A 468 4.70 14.85 -17.46
CA VAL A 468 4.85 15.05 -18.92
C VAL A 468 3.64 14.48 -19.67
N GLU A 469 3.21 13.27 -19.32
CA GLU A 469 1.99 12.67 -19.89
C GLU A 469 0.76 13.58 -19.66
N ASP A 470 0.63 14.13 -18.46
CA ASP A 470 -0.51 15.01 -18.11
C ASP A 470 -0.44 16.35 -18.83
N LEU A 471 0.75 16.99 -18.90
CA LEU A 471 0.93 18.26 -19.60
C LEU A 471 0.61 18.13 -21.09
N GLN A 472 0.98 17.01 -21.72
CA GLN A 472 0.62 16.72 -23.11
C GLN A 472 -0.92 16.64 -23.30
N ARG A 473 -1.62 16.03 -22.32
CA ARG A 473 -3.10 15.89 -22.36
C ARG A 473 -3.84 17.23 -22.26
N ILE A 474 -3.21 18.26 -21.69
CA ILE A 474 -3.80 19.59 -21.47
C ILE A 474 -3.14 20.69 -22.33
N GLY A 475 -2.19 20.32 -23.21
CA GLY A 475 -1.55 21.21 -24.16
C GLY A 475 -0.56 22.21 -23.57
N LEU A 476 0.01 21.93 -22.38
CA LEU A 476 1.03 22.73 -21.73
C LEU A 476 2.43 22.26 -22.12
N LYS A 477 3.37 23.21 -22.13
CA LYS A 477 4.79 22.96 -22.41
C LYS A 477 5.53 22.59 -21.14
N ILE A 478 6.44 21.63 -21.23
CA ILE A 478 7.32 21.30 -20.12
C ILE A 478 8.26 22.49 -19.88
N PRO A 479 8.34 23.02 -18.64
CA PRO A 479 9.29 24.09 -18.32
C PRO A 479 10.73 23.67 -18.65
N SER A 480 11.52 24.59 -19.18
CA SER A 480 12.93 24.30 -19.45
C SER A 480 13.66 24.03 -18.12
N LEU A 481 14.26 22.86 -17.97
CA LEU A 481 15.00 22.43 -16.78
C LEU A 481 16.25 23.29 -16.48
N THR A 482 16.50 24.33 -17.27
CA THR A 482 17.74 25.12 -17.25
C THR A 482 17.74 26.28 -16.25
N GLN A 483 16.59 26.66 -15.67
CA GLN A 483 16.53 27.76 -14.70
C GLN A 483 16.24 27.20 -13.28
N GLY A 484 17.27 27.07 -12.46
CA GLY A 484 17.14 26.74 -11.03
C GLY A 484 17.69 25.38 -10.60
N VAL A 485 17.61 24.37 -11.45
CA VAL A 485 18.01 22.97 -11.15
C VAL A 485 19.54 22.76 -11.09
N ARG A 486 20.32 23.73 -11.53
CA ARG A 486 21.79 23.58 -11.70
C ARG A 486 22.62 23.49 -10.42
N LYS A 487 22.09 23.86 -9.25
CA LYS A 487 22.92 23.88 -8.02
C LYS A 487 22.99 22.58 -7.24
N THR A 488 22.05 21.65 -7.46
CA THR A 488 21.97 20.41 -6.68
C THR A 488 22.38 19.14 -7.42
N TYR A 489 22.58 19.20 -8.75
CA TYR A 489 22.76 17.97 -9.57
C TYR A 489 24.18 17.80 -10.14
N THR A 490 25.08 18.77 -9.96
CA THR A 490 26.43 18.76 -10.56
C THR A 490 27.57 18.58 -9.56
N ASN A 491 27.29 18.43 -8.28
CA ASN A 491 28.32 18.15 -7.26
C ASN A 491 27.94 16.88 -6.49
N GLY A 492 28.31 15.73 -7.05
CA GLY A 492 28.36 14.43 -6.41
C GLY A 492 29.30 13.55 -7.18
#